data_ab98fc61e5fc31c9ab33800ddd690b4d
#
_entry.id   ab98fc61e5fc31c9ab33800ddd690b4d
#
_cell.length_a   1.000
_cell.length_b   1.000
_cell.length_c   1.000
_cell.angle_alpha   90.00
_cell.angle_beta   90.00
_cell.angle_gamma   90.00
#
_symmetry.space_group_name_H-M   'P 1'
#
loop_
_entity.id
_entity.type
_entity.pdbx_description
1 polymer ?
#
loop_
_entity_poly.entity_id
_entity_poly.type
_entity_poly.pdbx_seq_one_letter_code
_entity_poly.pdbx_strand_id
1 'polypeptide(L)'
;MNKNNSENTIIIGGGLSGLTLAYLLSKKNCNTTILEASSRLGGRIQTIKGNLGTPLELGATWFSELHPNLLNLLDELGLKKYPQFSKGKSFFQTKSFEPPQEFFVSESESPSYRIAGGTFQLIDTLAQKIPKEYIKLSTKVTAITESENELQVETSNGEVLKASKVILCLPPQLVSQIIFNPALPENISSILPTVQTWMAGSIKFVLEYKKPFWRENGYSGMLYSHSGIVPEMYDHSNYEEDKFGFTGFLNGGAVSYSLEVRKELVLRQLSELFGSEILNFISYTDKIWTDEFILNGNQIIQRPHQNNGHILLQKSYMNDRLFFSGTENSTQYGGYMEGAIISAKNIADKF
;
A
#
# COMPACT_ATOMS: atom_id res chain seq x y z
N MET A 1 -23.22 -36.91 16.01
CA MET A 1 -23.16 -35.58 15.35
C MET A 1 -21.74 -35.04 15.56
N ASN A 2 -20.87 -35.31 14.61
CA ASN A 2 -19.54 -34.72 14.62
C ASN A 2 -19.68 -33.22 14.37
N LYS A 3 -19.46 -32.38 15.40
CA LYS A 3 -19.07 -31.00 15.20
C LYS A 3 -17.75 -31.05 14.43
N ASN A 4 -17.80 -30.83 13.14
CA ASN A 4 -16.62 -30.44 12.38
C ASN A 4 -16.03 -29.23 13.12
N ASN A 5 -14.93 -29.45 13.83
CA ASN A 5 -14.05 -28.40 14.28
C ASN A 5 -13.46 -27.80 12.96
N SER A 6 -14.23 -26.91 12.34
CA SER A 6 -13.68 -26.15 11.20
C SER A 6 -12.50 -25.40 11.76
N GLU A 7 -11.31 -25.74 11.28
CA GLU A 7 -10.07 -25.05 11.65
C GLU A 7 -10.28 -23.55 11.49
N ASN A 8 -10.26 -22.81 12.60
CA ASN A 8 -10.39 -21.35 12.58
C ASN A 8 -9.01 -20.75 12.32
N THR A 9 -8.90 -19.97 11.25
CA THR A 9 -7.66 -19.29 10.86
C THR A 9 -7.78 -17.79 11.13
N ILE A 10 -6.84 -17.22 11.87
CA ILE A 10 -6.77 -15.78 12.10
C ILE A 10 -5.71 -15.17 11.18
N ILE A 11 -6.12 -14.15 10.46
CA ILE A 11 -5.24 -13.31 9.61
C ILE A 11 -5.07 -11.95 10.30
N ILE A 12 -3.84 -11.58 10.62
CA ILE A 12 -3.52 -10.32 11.28
C ILE A 12 -3.02 -9.34 10.25
N GLY A 13 -3.82 -8.30 10.00
CA GLY A 13 -3.59 -7.25 9.00
C GLY A 13 -4.60 -7.30 7.85
N GLY A 14 -5.38 -6.22 7.69
CA GLY A 14 -6.40 -6.01 6.65
C GLY A 14 -5.89 -5.26 5.42
N GLY A 15 -4.59 -5.39 5.09
CA GLY A 15 -4.00 -4.90 3.86
C GLY A 15 -4.24 -5.84 2.68
N LEU A 16 -3.67 -5.49 1.49
CA LEU A 16 -3.84 -6.28 0.27
C LEU A 16 -3.48 -7.76 0.46
N SER A 17 -2.38 -8.07 1.14
CA SER A 17 -1.97 -9.47 1.36
C SER A 17 -2.99 -10.23 2.21
N GLY A 18 -3.45 -9.66 3.34
CA GLY A 18 -4.40 -10.34 4.22
C GLY A 18 -5.77 -10.54 3.57
N LEU A 19 -6.28 -9.53 2.86
CA LEU A 19 -7.55 -9.64 2.12
C LEU A 19 -7.48 -10.62 0.95
N THR A 20 -6.38 -10.63 0.20
CA THR A 20 -6.16 -11.62 -0.87
C THR A 20 -6.09 -13.03 -0.28
N LEU A 21 -5.37 -13.21 0.82
CA LEU A 21 -5.28 -14.52 1.49
C LEU A 21 -6.66 -14.99 1.97
N ALA A 22 -7.44 -14.15 2.66
CA ALA A 22 -8.78 -14.49 3.12
C ALA A 22 -9.70 -14.88 1.95
N TYR A 23 -9.61 -14.13 0.84
CA TYR A 23 -10.35 -14.45 -0.38
C TYR A 23 -9.96 -15.81 -0.97
N LEU A 24 -8.65 -16.13 -1.05
CA LEU A 24 -8.18 -17.41 -1.55
C LEU A 24 -8.59 -18.57 -0.63
N LEU A 25 -8.50 -18.39 0.68
CA LEU A 25 -8.90 -19.39 1.66
C LEU A 25 -10.42 -19.62 1.68
N SER A 26 -11.23 -18.58 1.46
CA SER A 26 -12.68 -18.72 1.32
C SER A 26 -13.08 -19.64 0.16
N LYS A 27 -12.35 -19.63 -0.95
CA LYS A 27 -12.54 -20.55 -2.08
C LYS A 27 -12.24 -22.03 -1.70
N LYS A 28 -11.40 -22.23 -0.69
CA LYS A 28 -11.07 -23.56 -0.14
C LYS A 28 -11.97 -23.95 1.03
N ASN A 29 -13.04 -23.19 1.30
CA ASN A 29 -13.96 -23.35 2.43
C ASN A 29 -13.28 -23.29 3.80
N CYS A 30 -12.15 -22.58 3.93
CA CYS A 30 -11.49 -22.33 5.20
C CYS A 30 -12.13 -21.13 5.90
N ASN A 31 -12.50 -21.29 7.18
CA ASN A 31 -12.99 -20.18 7.99
C ASN A 31 -11.85 -19.26 8.39
N THR A 32 -11.97 -17.99 8.04
CA THR A 32 -10.93 -17.00 8.34
C THR A 32 -11.52 -15.78 9.05
N THR A 33 -10.79 -15.24 10.03
CA THR A 33 -11.11 -13.96 10.67
C THR A 33 -9.94 -13.00 10.48
N ILE A 34 -10.21 -11.80 9.96
CA ILE A 34 -9.22 -10.74 9.78
C ILE A 34 -9.26 -9.81 10.99
N LEU A 35 -8.09 -9.57 11.61
CA LEU A 35 -7.91 -8.58 12.67
C LEU A 35 -7.07 -7.42 12.10
N GLU A 36 -7.66 -6.24 11.99
CA GLU A 36 -7.02 -5.02 11.52
C GLU A 36 -6.93 -4.00 12.66
N ALA A 37 -5.71 -3.52 12.92
CA ALA A 37 -5.46 -2.61 14.02
C ALA A 37 -6.04 -1.21 13.80
N SER A 38 -6.09 -0.75 12.55
CA SER A 38 -6.65 0.56 12.20
C SER A 38 -8.17 0.53 12.03
N SER A 39 -8.78 1.71 11.91
CA SER A 39 -10.22 1.84 11.64
C SER A 39 -10.60 1.64 10.16
N ARG A 40 -9.63 1.31 9.29
CA ARG A 40 -9.83 1.10 7.86
C ARG A 40 -9.04 -0.10 7.32
N LEU A 41 -9.53 -0.70 6.26
CA LEU A 41 -8.79 -1.67 5.47
C LEU A 41 -7.79 -1.01 4.51
N GLY A 42 -6.96 -1.83 3.87
CA GLY A 42 -6.11 -1.47 2.74
C GLY A 42 -4.64 -1.23 3.09
N GLY A 43 -4.31 -0.99 4.36
CA GLY A 43 -2.91 -0.75 4.76
C GLY A 43 -2.30 0.41 3.96
N ARG A 44 -1.27 0.11 3.14
CA ARG A 44 -0.57 1.08 2.27
C ARG A 44 -1.31 1.46 0.98
N ILE A 45 -2.49 0.93 0.73
CA ILE A 45 -3.41 1.38 -0.31
C ILE A 45 -4.41 2.36 0.31
N GLN A 46 -4.48 3.56 -0.26
CA GLN A 46 -5.43 4.57 0.18
C GLN A 46 -5.79 5.48 -0.99
N THR A 47 -7.03 5.39 -1.44
CA THR A 47 -7.68 6.34 -2.34
C THR A 47 -8.58 7.24 -1.49
N ILE A 48 -8.48 8.54 -1.65
CA ILE A 48 -9.43 9.50 -1.09
C ILE A 48 -10.34 10.03 -2.19
N LYS A 49 -11.48 10.53 -1.79
CA LYS A 49 -12.41 11.21 -2.68
C LYS A 49 -12.22 12.71 -2.54
N GLY A 50 -11.77 13.37 -3.60
CA GLY A 50 -11.63 14.82 -3.65
C GLY A 50 -12.98 15.55 -3.53
N ASN A 51 -12.96 16.87 -3.44
CA ASN A 51 -14.15 17.72 -3.29
C ASN A 51 -15.09 17.65 -4.51
N LEU A 52 -14.55 17.37 -5.69
CA LEU A 52 -15.33 17.11 -6.92
C LEU A 52 -15.61 15.62 -7.13
N GLY A 53 -15.22 14.79 -6.18
CA GLY A 53 -15.38 13.34 -6.23
C GLY A 53 -14.32 12.63 -7.04
N THR A 54 -13.20 13.27 -7.34
CA THR A 54 -12.05 12.66 -8.01
C THR A 54 -11.43 11.58 -7.13
N PRO A 55 -11.21 10.34 -7.63
CA PRO A 55 -10.48 9.34 -6.88
C PRO A 55 -8.98 9.68 -6.89
N LEU A 56 -8.46 10.12 -5.75
CA LEU A 56 -7.10 10.61 -5.58
C LEU A 56 -6.26 9.64 -4.72
N GLU A 57 -5.08 9.27 -5.21
CA GLU A 57 -4.25 8.24 -4.61
C GLU A 57 -3.19 8.82 -3.66
N LEU A 58 -3.33 8.52 -2.37
CA LEU A 58 -2.30 8.79 -1.35
C LEU A 58 -1.42 7.57 -1.06
N GLY A 59 -1.82 6.37 -1.51
CA GLY A 59 -1.11 5.10 -1.34
C GLY A 59 -0.53 4.54 -2.65
N ALA A 60 -0.35 3.21 -2.69
CA ALA A 60 0.11 2.49 -3.88
C ALA A 60 -0.84 2.72 -5.04
N THR A 61 -0.30 2.98 -6.23
CA THR A 61 -1.04 3.46 -7.39
C THR A 61 -0.74 2.66 -8.65
N TRP A 62 0.55 2.58 -9.02
CA TRP A 62 0.96 2.10 -10.33
C TRP A 62 1.39 0.64 -10.33
N PHE A 63 1.13 -0.02 -11.45
CA PHE A 63 1.58 -1.36 -11.77
C PHE A 63 1.80 -1.48 -13.29
N SER A 64 2.36 -2.60 -13.75
CA SER A 64 2.68 -2.81 -15.16
C SER A 64 2.40 -4.26 -15.58
N GLU A 65 2.65 -4.59 -16.84
CA GLU A 65 2.59 -5.98 -17.35
C GLU A 65 3.56 -6.95 -16.64
N LEU A 66 4.54 -6.43 -15.91
CA LEU A 66 5.46 -7.23 -15.10
C LEU A 66 4.84 -7.73 -13.78
N HIS A 67 3.56 -7.40 -13.53
CA HIS A 67 2.83 -7.76 -12.32
C HIS A 67 1.67 -8.73 -12.62
N PRO A 68 1.96 -9.98 -13.10
CA PRO A 68 0.93 -10.87 -13.63
C PRO A 68 -0.06 -11.36 -12.56
N ASN A 69 0.35 -11.47 -11.30
CA ASN A 69 -0.57 -11.91 -10.24
C ASN A 69 -1.60 -10.83 -9.91
N LEU A 70 -1.19 -9.55 -9.92
CA LEU A 70 -2.10 -8.43 -9.76
C LEU A 70 -3.05 -8.33 -10.96
N LEU A 71 -2.55 -8.43 -12.18
CA LEU A 71 -3.37 -8.41 -13.40
C LEU A 71 -4.43 -9.50 -13.39
N ASN A 72 -4.04 -10.74 -13.09
CA ASN A 72 -4.97 -11.87 -12.98
C ASN A 72 -6.02 -11.65 -11.87
N LEU A 73 -5.63 -11.07 -10.73
CA LEU A 73 -6.57 -10.79 -9.66
C LEU A 73 -7.57 -9.69 -10.06
N LEU A 74 -7.12 -8.64 -10.76
CA LEU A 74 -8.01 -7.59 -11.29
C LEU A 74 -9.03 -8.17 -12.26
N ASP A 75 -8.60 -9.01 -13.20
CA ASP A 75 -9.48 -9.67 -14.17
C ASP A 75 -10.49 -10.57 -13.47
N GLU A 76 -10.05 -11.37 -12.48
CA GLU A 76 -10.92 -12.26 -11.70
C GLU A 76 -11.97 -11.48 -10.91
N LEU A 77 -11.63 -10.30 -10.41
CA LEU A 77 -12.53 -9.42 -9.66
C LEU A 77 -13.37 -8.49 -10.56
N GLY A 78 -13.17 -8.52 -11.87
CA GLY A 78 -13.87 -7.67 -12.83
C GLY A 78 -13.48 -6.19 -12.75
N LEU A 79 -12.28 -5.89 -12.26
CA LEU A 79 -11.77 -4.53 -12.10
C LEU A 79 -11.05 -4.08 -13.38
N LYS A 80 -11.33 -2.85 -13.84
CA LYS A 80 -10.72 -2.29 -15.03
C LYS A 80 -9.40 -1.60 -14.72
N LYS A 81 -8.38 -1.87 -15.54
CA LYS A 81 -7.15 -1.09 -15.59
C LYS A 81 -7.17 -0.11 -16.75
N TYR A 82 -6.40 0.95 -16.64
CA TYR A 82 -6.15 1.92 -17.72
C TYR A 82 -4.73 2.47 -17.63
N PRO A 83 -4.14 2.89 -18.76
CA PRO A 83 -2.77 3.41 -18.76
C PRO A 83 -2.68 4.76 -18.05
N GLN A 84 -1.55 5.00 -17.39
CA GLN A 84 -1.18 6.32 -16.90
C GLN A 84 -1.08 7.29 -18.09
N PHE A 85 -1.73 8.43 -17.99
CA PHE A 85 -1.63 9.47 -19.02
C PHE A 85 -0.21 10.02 -19.09
N SER A 86 0.37 10.06 -20.29
CA SER A 86 1.75 10.51 -20.54
C SER A 86 1.91 11.32 -21.84
N LYS A 87 0.78 11.65 -22.53
CA LYS A 87 0.83 12.40 -23.77
C LYS A 87 1.19 13.87 -23.54
N GLY A 88 2.04 14.41 -24.40
CA GLY A 88 2.50 15.79 -24.31
C GLY A 88 3.87 15.94 -23.69
N LYS A 89 4.27 17.21 -23.47
CA LYS A 89 5.55 17.56 -22.89
C LYS A 89 5.60 17.24 -21.40
N SER A 90 6.69 16.63 -20.99
CA SER A 90 7.03 16.35 -19.58
C SER A 90 8.21 17.22 -19.18
N PHE A 91 8.36 17.51 -17.89
CA PHE A 91 9.46 18.29 -17.38
C PHE A 91 10.49 17.45 -16.63
N PHE A 92 11.77 17.74 -16.90
CA PHE A 92 12.91 17.30 -16.11
C PHE A 92 13.69 18.52 -15.62
N GLN A 93 13.68 18.77 -14.32
CA GLN A 93 14.35 19.91 -13.70
C GLN A 93 15.58 19.44 -12.93
N THR A 94 16.77 19.86 -13.39
CA THR A 94 18.05 19.53 -12.75
C THR A 94 18.43 20.52 -11.65
N LYS A 95 18.18 21.82 -11.87
CA LYS A 95 18.54 22.92 -10.96
C LYS A 95 17.46 23.99 -10.95
N SER A 96 17.34 24.72 -9.84
CA SER A 96 16.34 25.78 -9.68
C SER A 96 16.58 27.03 -10.54
N PHE A 97 17.81 27.27 -10.94
CA PHE A 97 18.23 28.46 -11.72
C PHE A 97 18.39 28.19 -13.21
N GLU A 98 18.11 26.98 -13.67
CA GLU A 98 18.12 26.61 -15.09
C GLU A 98 16.70 26.30 -15.54
N PRO A 99 16.29 26.64 -16.77
CA PRO A 99 15.01 26.21 -17.32
C PRO A 99 14.89 24.70 -17.29
N PRO A 100 13.69 24.14 -17.01
CA PRO A 100 13.47 22.71 -17.06
C PRO A 100 13.68 22.20 -18.49
N GLN A 101 14.21 21.00 -18.63
CA GLN A 101 14.29 20.30 -19.90
C GLN A 101 12.92 19.70 -20.22
N GLU A 102 12.50 19.79 -21.47
CA GLU A 102 11.28 19.14 -21.95
C GLU A 102 11.64 17.78 -22.55
N PHE A 103 10.82 16.77 -22.27
CA PHE A 103 10.93 15.45 -22.88
C PHE A 103 9.55 14.86 -23.19
N PHE A 104 9.51 13.84 -24.02
CA PHE A 104 8.29 13.08 -24.33
C PHE A 104 8.51 11.62 -23.94
N VAL A 105 7.49 11.02 -23.33
CA VAL A 105 7.46 9.58 -23.11
C VAL A 105 7.28 8.89 -24.46
N SER A 106 8.12 7.89 -24.76
CA SER A 106 8.01 7.15 -26.02
C SER A 106 6.72 6.32 -26.05
N GLU A 107 6.01 6.33 -27.20
CA GLU A 107 4.84 5.46 -27.42
C GLU A 107 5.20 3.97 -27.43
N SER A 108 6.48 3.61 -27.62
CA SER A 108 6.97 2.24 -27.57
C SER A 108 7.19 1.70 -26.14
N GLU A 109 7.16 2.56 -25.13
CA GLU A 109 7.28 2.14 -23.75
C GLU A 109 5.99 1.47 -23.25
N SER A 110 6.17 0.35 -22.54
CA SER A 110 5.04 -0.30 -21.86
C SER A 110 4.49 0.62 -20.77
N PRO A 111 3.22 0.97 -20.81
CA PRO A 111 2.67 1.92 -19.85
C PRO A 111 2.62 1.35 -18.43
N SER A 112 2.74 2.23 -17.45
CA SER A 112 2.22 1.97 -16.12
C SER A 112 0.69 2.05 -16.15
N TYR A 113 0.04 1.19 -15.36
CA TYR A 113 -1.42 1.16 -15.26
C TYR A 113 -1.92 1.67 -13.92
N ARG A 114 -3.18 2.08 -13.91
CA ARG A 114 -3.98 2.46 -12.75
C ARG A 114 -5.30 1.69 -12.74
N ILE A 115 -5.98 1.62 -11.60
CA ILE A 115 -7.29 0.98 -11.46
C ILE A 115 -8.39 2.03 -11.58
N ALA A 116 -9.40 1.76 -12.40
CA ALA A 116 -10.58 2.63 -12.54
C ALA A 116 -11.28 2.78 -11.17
N GLY A 117 -11.63 4.01 -10.81
CA GLY A 117 -12.20 4.33 -9.51
C GLY A 117 -11.19 4.40 -8.36
N GLY A 118 -9.91 4.16 -8.64
CA GLY A 118 -8.81 4.18 -7.68
C GLY A 118 -8.41 2.81 -7.15
N THR A 119 -7.19 2.70 -6.63
CA THR A 119 -6.62 1.43 -6.17
C THR A 119 -7.39 0.81 -5.00
N PHE A 120 -8.09 1.65 -4.20
CA PHE A 120 -8.92 1.16 -3.10
C PHE A 120 -10.10 0.29 -3.58
N GLN A 121 -10.52 0.36 -4.85
CA GLN A 121 -11.54 -0.55 -5.43
C GLN A 121 -11.13 -2.01 -5.30
N LEU A 122 -9.81 -2.31 -5.42
CA LEU A 122 -9.29 -3.67 -5.20
C LEU A 122 -9.52 -4.12 -3.76
N ILE A 123 -9.27 -3.25 -2.79
CA ILE A 123 -9.47 -3.53 -1.36
C ILE A 123 -10.95 -3.73 -1.05
N ASP A 124 -11.79 -2.82 -1.53
CA ASP A 124 -13.24 -2.87 -1.30
C ASP A 124 -13.88 -4.12 -1.92
N THR A 125 -13.50 -4.44 -3.15
CA THR A 125 -13.99 -5.65 -3.85
C THR A 125 -13.58 -6.94 -3.14
N LEU A 126 -12.34 -7.04 -2.67
CA LEU A 126 -11.89 -8.18 -1.87
C LEU A 126 -12.65 -8.27 -0.55
N ALA A 127 -12.82 -7.15 0.15
CA ALA A 127 -13.55 -7.12 1.43
C ALA A 127 -15.01 -7.53 1.28
N GLN A 128 -15.69 -7.17 0.16
CA GLN A 128 -17.05 -7.59 -0.14
C GLN A 128 -17.20 -9.10 -0.39
N LYS A 129 -16.13 -9.83 -0.69
CA LYS A 129 -16.13 -11.28 -0.82
C LYS A 129 -16.02 -12.02 0.53
N ILE A 130 -15.79 -11.30 1.62
CA ILE A 130 -15.63 -11.82 2.96
C ILE A 130 -16.82 -11.36 3.81
N PRO A 131 -17.55 -12.23 4.52
CA PRO A 131 -18.63 -11.79 5.40
C PRO A 131 -18.12 -10.78 6.44
N LYS A 132 -18.87 -9.70 6.64
CA LYS A 132 -18.44 -8.55 7.47
C LYS A 132 -18.10 -8.92 8.90
N GLU A 133 -18.78 -9.90 9.47
CA GLU A 133 -18.56 -10.43 10.83
C GLU A 133 -17.16 -11.05 11.01
N TYR A 134 -16.48 -11.42 9.93
CA TYR A 134 -15.12 -11.94 9.95
C TYR A 134 -14.04 -10.87 9.75
N ILE A 135 -14.41 -9.60 9.63
CA ILE A 135 -13.49 -8.47 9.56
C ILE A 135 -13.65 -7.61 10.81
N LYS A 136 -12.65 -7.63 11.68
CA LYS A 136 -12.61 -6.85 12.91
C LYS A 136 -11.61 -5.69 12.75
N LEU A 137 -12.14 -4.48 12.61
CA LEU A 137 -11.35 -3.23 12.59
C LEU A 137 -11.05 -2.76 14.01
N SER A 138 -10.11 -1.84 14.18
CA SER A 138 -9.68 -1.28 15.47
C SER A 138 -9.33 -2.38 16.48
N THR A 139 -8.77 -3.48 15.99
CA THR A 139 -8.45 -4.69 16.76
C THR A 139 -6.95 -4.98 16.63
N LYS A 140 -6.13 -4.31 17.46
CA LYS A 140 -4.67 -4.47 17.48
C LYS A 140 -4.31 -5.71 18.30
N VAL A 141 -3.58 -6.64 17.68
CA VAL A 141 -3.04 -7.83 18.36
C VAL A 141 -1.81 -7.42 19.16
N THR A 142 -1.74 -7.89 20.41
CA THR A 142 -0.66 -7.58 21.36
C THR A 142 0.14 -8.80 21.78
N ALA A 143 -0.49 -9.99 21.81
CA ALA A 143 0.21 -11.22 22.14
C ALA A 143 -0.34 -12.42 21.38
N ILE A 144 0.51 -13.44 21.18
CA ILE A 144 0.16 -14.75 20.64
C ILE A 144 0.80 -15.81 21.53
N THR A 145 -0.06 -16.63 22.15
CA THR A 145 0.35 -17.69 23.06
C THR A 145 0.01 -19.04 22.46
N GLU A 146 0.97 -19.95 22.42
CA GLU A 146 0.75 -21.32 21.99
C GLU A 146 0.17 -22.14 23.15
N SER A 147 -0.88 -22.87 22.89
CA SER A 147 -1.41 -23.90 23.74
C SER A 147 -1.35 -25.27 23.04
N GLU A 148 -1.73 -26.36 23.72
CA GLU A 148 -1.53 -27.73 23.19
C GLU A 148 -2.03 -27.92 21.76
N ASN A 149 -3.20 -27.39 21.40
CA ASN A 149 -3.85 -27.64 20.12
C ASN A 149 -4.20 -26.38 19.32
N GLU A 150 -3.96 -25.18 19.85
CA GLU A 150 -4.38 -23.91 19.25
C GLU A 150 -3.44 -22.77 19.60
N LEU A 151 -3.58 -21.66 18.92
CA LEU A 151 -2.97 -20.39 19.27
C LEU A 151 -4.03 -19.48 19.91
N GLN A 152 -3.68 -18.81 20.99
CA GLN A 152 -4.48 -17.77 21.61
C GLN A 152 -3.94 -16.40 21.17
N VAL A 153 -4.80 -15.59 20.59
CA VAL A 153 -4.48 -14.25 20.05
C VAL A 153 -5.14 -13.23 20.96
N GLU A 154 -4.33 -12.44 21.65
CA GLU A 154 -4.77 -11.37 22.54
C GLU A 154 -4.75 -10.04 21.83
N THR A 155 -5.73 -9.20 22.12
CA THR A 155 -5.90 -7.90 21.50
C THR A 155 -5.83 -6.78 22.53
N SER A 156 -5.55 -5.56 22.10
CA SER A 156 -5.38 -4.39 22.98
C SER A 156 -6.66 -4.00 23.75
N ASN A 157 -7.83 -4.48 23.32
CA ASN A 157 -9.10 -4.27 24.01
C ASN A 157 -9.44 -5.41 25.01
N GLY A 158 -8.52 -6.37 25.19
CA GLY A 158 -8.67 -7.48 26.13
C GLY A 158 -9.43 -8.69 25.58
N GLU A 159 -9.82 -8.70 24.30
CA GLU A 159 -10.40 -9.89 23.66
C GLU A 159 -9.31 -10.95 23.45
N VAL A 160 -9.65 -12.22 23.73
CA VAL A 160 -8.80 -13.39 23.45
C VAL A 160 -9.52 -14.28 22.44
N LEU A 161 -8.89 -14.46 21.27
CA LEU A 161 -9.42 -15.32 20.22
C LEU A 161 -8.57 -16.58 20.09
N LYS A 162 -9.20 -17.69 19.70
CA LYS A 162 -8.55 -18.98 19.51
C LYS A 162 -8.49 -19.32 18.03
N ALA A 163 -7.35 -19.82 17.59
CA ALA A 163 -7.12 -20.20 16.20
C ALA A 163 -6.29 -21.47 16.08
N SER A 164 -6.59 -22.30 15.09
CA SER A 164 -5.72 -23.43 14.69
C SER A 164 -4.47 -22.93 13.97
N LYS A 165 -4.59 -21.84 13.22
CA LYS A 165 -3.49 -21.18 12.51
C LYS A 165 -3.61 -19.67 12.58
N VAL A 166 -2.47 -18.99 12.62
CA VAL A 166 -2.35 -17.53 12.59
C VAL A 166 -1.40 -17.11 11.47
N ILE A 167 -1.83 -16.17 10.63
CA ILE A 167 -1.01 -15.63 9.56
C ILE A 167 -0.78 -14.12 9.79
N LEU A 168 0.48 -13.73 9.89
CA LEU A 168 0.92 -12.36 10.11
C LEU A 168 1.07 -11.65 8.76
N CYS A 169 0.09 -10.86 8.35
CA CYS A 169 0.08 -10.05 7.13
C CYS A 169 0.48 -8.59 7.42
N LEU A 170 1.52 -8.42 8.22
CA LEU A 170 2.03 -7.15 8.73
C LEU A 170 3.44 -6.87 8.20
N PRO A 171 3.88 -5.62 8.15
CA PRO A 171 5.30 -5.31 8.06
C PRO A 171 6.09 -6.00 9.19
N PRO A 172 7.20 -6.70 8.90
CA PRO A 172 7.92 -7.49 9.90
C PRO A 172 8.39 -6.68 11.13
N GLN A 173 8.69 -5.39 10.95
CA GLN A 173 9.03 -4.49 12.06
C GLN A 173 7.87 -4.36 13.07
N LEU A 174 6.62 -4.41 12.63
CA LEU A 174 5.46 -4.36 13.53
C LEU A 174 5.25 -5.70 14.24
N VAL A 175 5.61 -6.82 13.60
CA VAL A 175 5.55 -8.14 14.24
C VAL A 175 6.47 -8.19 15.47
N SER A 176 7.61 -7.50 15.46
CA SER A 176 8.53 -7.45 16.62
C SER A 176 7.92 -6.80 17.88
N GLN A 177 6.76 -6.14 17.74
CA GLN A 177 6.03 -5.56 18.89
C GLN A 177 5.02 -6.53 19.52
N ILE A 178 4.75 -7.66 18.87
CA ILE A 178 3.83 -8.68 19.39
C ILE A 178 4.60 -9.57 20.38
N ILE A 179 4.00 -9.82 21.53
CA ILE A 179 4.56 -10.74 22.53
C ILE A 179 4.22 -12.18 22.10
N PHE A 180 5.25 -13.01 21.96
CA PHE A 180 5.06 -14.43 21.63
C PHE A 180 5.40 -15.31 22.85
N ASN A 181 4.52 -16.28 23.13
CA ASN A 181 4.74 -17.28 24.19
C ASN A 181 4.44 -18.70 23.65
N PRO A 182 5.48 -19.59 23.50
CA PRO A 182 6.89 -19.30 23.74
C PRO A 182 7.45 -18.22 22.78
N ALA A 183 8.53 -17.60 23.19
CA ALA A 183 9.22 -16.59 22.38
C ALA A 183 9.63 -17.19 21.02
N LEU A 184 9.55 -16.40 19.96
CA LEU A 184 10.07 -16.80 18.66
C LEU A 184 11.58 -17.07 18.74
N PRO A 185 12.13 -18.00 17.94
CA PRO A 185 13.57 -18.24 17.88
C PRO A 185 14.36 -16.95 17.66
N GLU A 186 15.52 -16.82 18.31
CA GLU A 186 16.35 -15.60 18.28
C GLU A 186 16.73 -15.18 16.85
N ASN A 187 16.99 -16.14 15.97
CA ASN A 187 17.36 -15.86 14.59
C ASN A 187 16.26 -15.12 13.80
N ILE A 188 14.98 -15.41 14.01
CA ILE A 188 13.90 -14.66 13.37
C ILE A 188 13.64 -13.36 14.12
N SER A 189 13.63 -13.36 15.45
CA SER A 189 13.40 -12.15 16.25
C SER A 189 14.42 -11.05 15.96
N SER A 190 15.69 -11.40 15.68
CA SER A 190 16.74 -10.46 15.31
C SER A 190 16.61 -9.90 13.89
N ILE A 191 15.96 -10.65 12.96
CA ILE A 191 15.75 -10.21 11.58
C ILE A 191 14.53 -9.27 11.45
N LEU A 192 13.44 -9.52 12.16
CA LEU A 192 12.18 -8.77 12.03
C LEU A 192 12.37 -7.24 12.04
N PRO A 193 13.12 -6.64 12.97
CA PRO A 193 13.34 -5.18 12.99
C PRO A 193 14.16 -4.64 11.82
N THR A 194 14.90 -5.50 11.12
CA THR A 194 15.82 -5.12 10.04
C THR A 194 15.19 -5.20 8.64
N VAL A 195 14.00 -5.81 8.55
CA VAL A 195 13.27 -5.91 7.27
C VAL A 195 12.66 -4.55 6.93
N GLN A 196 13.09 -3.98 5.80
CA GLN A 196 12.65 -2.65 5.42
C GLN A 196 11.25 -2.66 4.79
N THR A 197 10.42 -1.73 5.22
CA THR A 197 9.09 -1.48 4.67
C THR A 197 9.21 -0.44 3.55
N TRP A 198 9.00 -0.86 2.30
CA TRP A 198 9.11 0.04 1.14
C TRP A 198 8.14 1.21 1.24
N MET A 199 8.60 2.40 0.87
CA MET A 199 7.87 3.67 0.92
C MET A 199 7.42 4.13 2.31
N ALA A 200 7.81 3.46 3.40
CA ALA A 200 7.62 4.01 4.75
C ALA A 200 8.40 5.32 4.89
N GLY A 201 7.77 6.34 5.47
CA GLY A 201 8.33 7.69 5.57
C GLY A 201 8.17 8.53 4.30
N SER A 202 7.67 7.97 3.19
CA SER A 202 7.36 8.78 2.00
C SER A 202 6.21 9.76 2.26
N ILE A 203 6.24 10.87 1.56
CA ILE A 203 5.15 11.86 1.57
C ILE A 203 4.56 11.88 0.18
N LYS A 204 3.26 11.60 0.08
CA LYS A 204 2.52 11.67 -1.17
C LYS A 204 1.50 12.78 -1.09
N PHE A 205 1.38 13.58 -2.15
CA PHE A 205 0.39 14.64 -2.26
C PHE A 205 -0.51 14.45 -3.46
N VAL A 206 -1.69 15.08 -3.40
CA VAL A 206 -2.66 15.15 -4.48
C VAL A 206 -3.22 16.56 -4.60
N LEU A 207 -3.49 16.97 -5.83
CA LEU A 207 -4.18 18.22 -6.19
C LEU A 207 -5.38 17.89 -7.08
N GLU A 208 -6.51 18.54 -6.84
CA GLU A 208 -7.73 18.37 -7.62
C GLU A 208 -8.06 19.63 -8.40
N TYR A 209 -8.51 19.48 -9.65
CA TYR A 209 -8.84 20.57 -10.56
C TYR A 209 -10.18 20.36 -11.26
N LYS A 210 -10.82 21.45 -11.67
CA LYS A 210 -12.03 21.41 -12.50
C LYS A 210 -11.74 21.05 -13.96
N LYS A 211 -10.53 21.38 -14.46
CA LYS A 211 -10.10 21.21 -15.84
C LYS A 211 -8.67 20.71 -15.89
N PRO A 212 -8.33 19.92 -16.88
CA PRO A 212 -6.95 19.45 -17.09
C PRO A 212 -6.14 20.50 -17.88
N PHE A 213 -5.97 21.71 -17.34
CA PHE A 213 -5.31 22.84 -18.01
C PHE A 213 -3.91 22.48 -18.57
N TRP A 214 -3.20 21.58 -17.88
CA TRP A 214 -1.90 21.09 -18.38
C TRP A 214 -2.03 20.35 -19.69
N ARG A 215 -3.07 19.49 -19.84
CA ARG A 215 -3.35 18.80 -21.11
C ARG A 215 -3.76 19.77 -22.21
N GLU A 216 -4.58 20.77 -21.88
CA GLU A 216 -5.00 21.84 -22.82
C GLU A 216 -3.78 22.65 -23.31
N ASN A 217 -2.75 22.83 -22.45
CA ASN A 217 -1.49 23.50 -22.75
C ASN A 217 -0.42 22.56 -23.37
N GLY A 218 -0.75 21.32 -23.70
CA GLY A 218 0.13 20.36 -24.36
C GLY A 218 1.12 19.65 -23.44
N TYR A 219 0.88 19.65 -22.11
CA TYR A 219 1.72 18.96 -21.13
C TYR A 219 1.12 17.62 -20.71
N SER A 220 2.00 16.67 -20.40
CA SER A 220 1.61 15.36 -19.85
C SER A 220 1.19 15.41 -18.39
N GLY A 221 1.55 16.46 -17.66
CA GLY A 221 1.44 16.52 -16.20
C GLY A 221 2.55 15.77 -15.45
N MET A 222 3.52 15.21 -16.18
CA MET A 222 4.67 14.52 -15.59
C MET A 222 5.80 15.50 -15.28
N LEU A 223 6.37 15.36 -14.10
CA LEU A 223 7.53 16.11 -13.62
C LEU A 223 8.51 15.15 -12.94
N TYR A 224 9.77 15.22 -13.32
CA TYR A 224 10.90 14.77 -12.51
C TYR A 224 11.76 15.97 -12.15
N SER A 225 12.14 16.11 -10.87
CA SER A 225 12.92 17.25 -10.40
C SER A 225 13.94 16.85 -9.35
N HIS A 226 15.18 17.30 -9.55
CA HIS A 226 16.22 17.27 -8.53
C HIS A 226 16.22 18.56 -7.69
N SER A 227 15.29 19.48 -7.96
CA SER A 227 15.19 20.78 -7.31
C SER A 227 13.78 20.97 -6.72
N GLY A 228 13.70 21.72 -5.63
CA GLY A 228 12.43 22.00 -4.96
C GLY A 228 11.91 20.86 -4.08
N ILE A 229 10.66 20.97 -3.69
CA ILE A 229 10.03 20.03 -2.75
C ILE A 229 9.38 18.81 -3.45
N VAL A 230 9.02 18.96 -4.74
CA VAL A 230 8.36 17.92 -5.56
C VAL A 230 9.39 17.26 -6.47
N PRO A 231 9.92 16.06 -6.11
CA PRO A 231 10.84 15.32 -6.97
C PRO A 231 10.15 14.60 -8.13
N GLU A 232 8.85 14.29 -7.97
CA GLU A 232 8.12 13.46 -8.93
C GLU A 232 6.62 13.75 -8.86
N MET A 233 5.97 13.95 -10.01
CA MET A 233 4.54 14.19 -10.13
C MET A 233 3.99 13.65 -11.45
N TYR A 234 2.69 13.27 -11.46
CA TYR A 234 1.97 12.74 -12.61
C TYR A 234 0.55 13.27 -12.70
N ASP A 235 0.01 13.31 -13.92
CA ASP A 235 -1.43 13.43 -14.15
C ASP A 235 -2.18 12.36 -13.37
N HIS A 236 -3.27 12.76 -12.74
CA HIS A 236 -4.11 11.88 -11.94
C HIS A 236 -5.59 12.00 -12.30
N SER A 237 -5.88 12.18 -13.59
CA SER A 237 -7.24 12.13 -14.11
C SER A 237 -7.82 10.72 -13.96
N ASN A 238 -9.16 10.64 -13.76
CA ASN A 238 -9.84 9.36 -13.62
C ASN A 238 -9.97 8.61 -14.98
N TYR A 239 -10.51 7.40 -14.93
CA TYR A 239 -10.72 6.54 -16.10
C TYR A 239 -11.69 7.16 -17.12
N GLU A 240 -12.74 7.82 -16.65
CA GLU A 240 -13.78 8.45 -17.46
C GLU A 240 -13.34 9.77 -18.09
N GLU A 241 -12.17 10.29 -17.71
CA GLU A 241 -11.59 11.57 -18.16
C GLU A 241 -12.50 12.80 -17.92
N ASP A 242 -13.29 12.76 -16.86
CA ASP A 242 -14.19 13.84 -16.44
C ASP A 242 -13.80 14.46 -15.08
N LYS A 243 -12.79 13.92 -14.41
CA LYS A 243 -12.24 14.36 -13.12
C LYS A 243 -10.72 14.40 -13.20
N PHE A 244 -10.15 15.48 -12.71
CA PHE A 244 -8.75 15.83 -13.00
C PHE A 244 -7.97 16.16 -11.74
N GLY A 245 -6.72 15.75 -11.74
CA GLY A 245 -5.81 16.03 -10.64
C GLY A 245 -4.36 15.73 -10.97
N PHE A 246 -3.52 15.99 -9.98
CA PHE A 246 -2.15 15.52 -9.92
C PHE A 246 -1.94 14.63 -8.72
N THR A 247 -1.03 13.69 -8.81
CA THR A 247 -0.44 12.98 -7.69
C THR A 247 1.07 13.02 -7.79
N GLY A 248 1.75 13.16 -6.68
CA GLY A 248 3.19 13.21 -6.65
C GLY A 248 3.77 12.91 -5.27
N PHE A 249 5.08 12.98 -5.19
CA PHE A 249 5.82 12.78 -3.96
C PHE A 249 6.48 14.08 -3.51
N LEU A 250 6.75 14.16 -2.21
CA LEU A 250 7.59 15.22 -1.64
C LEU A 250 8.90 14.64 -1.15
N ASN A 251 9.95 15.46 -1.17
CA ASN A 251 11.24 15.11 -0.59
C ASN A 251 11.12 14.75 0.89
N GLY A 252 11.88 13.76 1.35
CA GLY A 252 11.82 13.28 2.73
C GLY A 252 12.05 14.35 3.80
N GLY A 253 12.85 15.40 3.50
CA GLY A 253 13.04 16.54 4.39
C GLY A 253 11.76 17.35 4.67
N ALA A 254 10.75 17.25 3.82
CA ALA A 254 9.48 17.92 3.97
C ALA A 254 8.64 17.39 5.16
N VAL A 255 9.02 16.28 5.76
CA VAL A 255 8.38 15.74 6.97
C VAL A 255 8.41 16.72 8.14
N SER A 256 9.43 17.57 8.21
CA SER A 256 9.61 18.58 9.26
C SER A 256 8.73 19.83 9.07
N TYR A 257 8.10 19.99 7.91
CA TYR A 257 7.27 21.17 7.61
C TYR A 257 5.80 20.90 7.98
N SER A 258 5.06 21.97 8.33
CA SER A 258 3.60 21.88 8.47
C SER A 258 2.93 21.61 7.12
N LEU A 259 1.68 21.17 7.16
CA LEU A 259 0.87 20.94 5.94
C LEU A 259 0.80 22.20 5.07
N GLU A 260 0.62 23.36 5.70
CA GLU A 260 0.50 24.65 5.01
C GLU A 260 1.79 25.02 4.30
N VAL A 261 2.95 24.82 4.94
CA VAL A 261 4.25 25.08 4.36
C VAL A 261 4.53 24.11 3.20
N ARG A 262 4.22 22.81 3.37
CA ARG A 262 4.36 21.85 2.26
C ARG A 262 3.52 22.24 1.06
N LYS A 263 2.25 22.57 1.28
CA LYS A 263 1.32 23.04 0.24
C LYS A 263 1.85 24.28 -0.47
N GLU A 264 2.29 25.31 0.28
CA GLU A 264 2.84 26.55 -0.31
C GLU A 264 4.04 26.26 -1.21
N LEU A 265 5.00 25.42 -0.73
CA LEU A 265 6.19 25.06 -1.48
C LEU A 265 5.86 24.25 -2.75
N VAL A 266 4.88 23.34 -2.68
CA VAL A 266 4.36 22.59 -3.83
C VAL A 266 3.79 23.56 -4.87
N LEU A 267 2.85 24.42 -4.46
CA LEU A 267 2.20 25.36 -5.37
C LEU A 267 3.18 26.33 -6.01
N ARG A 268 4.17 26.80 -5.26
CA ARG A 268 5.23 27.68 -5.78
C ARG A 268 6.05 26.97 -6.87
N GLN A 269 6.61 25.79 -6.59
CA GLN A 269 7.39 25.03 -7.57
C GLN A 269 6.58 24.72 -8.82
N LEU A 270 5.34 24.26 -8.65
CA LEU A 270 4.50 23.88 -9.79
C LEU A 270 4.05 25.10 -10.60
N SER A 271 3.84 26.29 -9.96
CA SER A 271 3.52 27.53 -10.69
C SER A 271 4.67 28.02 -11.56
N GLU A 272 5.91 27.84 -11.11
CA GLU A 272 7.11 28.17 -11.91
C GLU A 272 7.22 27.28 -13.16
N LEU A 273 6.73 26.02 -13.09
CA LEU A 273 6.84 25.04 -14.17
C LEU A 273 5.63 25.02 -15.11
N PHE A 274 4.41 25.05 -14.57
CA PHE A 274 3.16 24.91 -15.30
C PHE A 274 2.35 26.20 -15.43
N GLY A 275 2.83 27.29 -14.86
CA GLY A 275 2.14 28.58 -14.90
C GLY A 275 1.14 28.80 -13.75
N SER A 276 0.53 29.98 -13.73
CA SER A 276 -0.35 30.41 -12.65
C SER A 276 -1.66 29.62 -12.52
N GLU A 277 -2.05 28.85 -13.52
CA GLU A 277 -3.26 27.99 -13.50
C GLU A 277 -3.19 26.92 -12.44
N ILE A 278 -1.99 26.53 -11.99
CA ILE A 278 -1.77 25.66 -10.81
C ILE A 278 -2.52 26.17 -9.58
N LEU A 279 -2.64 27.48 -9.40
CA LEU A 279 -3.29 28.11 -8.25
C LEU A 279 -4.82 27.96 -8.26
N ASN A 280 -5.41 27.53 -9.39
CA ASN A 280 -6.86 27.29 -9.52
C ASN A 280 -7.28 25.90 -9.01
N PHE A 281 -6.48 25.28 -8.13
CA PHE A 281 -6.82 24.00 -7.52
C PHE A 281 -8.07 24.07 -6.63
N ILE A 282 -8.79 22.96 -6.53
CA ILE A 282 -10.01 22.83 -5.70
C ILE A 282 -9.66 22.28 -4.32
N SER A 283 -8.77 21.30 -4.25
CA SER A 283 -8.32 20.70 -3.01
C SER A 283 -6.86 20.27 -3.11
N TYR A 284 -6.17 20.32 -1.97
CA TYR A 284 -4.85 19.78 -1.74
C TYR A 284 -4.90 18.87 -0.52
N THR A 285 -4.32 17.71 -0.62
CA THR A 285 -4.13 16.80 0.50
C THR A 285 -2.77 16.14 0.37
N ASP A 286 -2.06 15.98 1.48
CA ASP A 286 -0.87 15.15 1.52
C ASP A 286 -0.95 14.14 2.68
N LYS A 287 -0.15 13.08 2.57
CA LYS A 287 -0.01 12.07 3.60
C LYS A 287 1.47 11.70 3.77
N ILE A 288 1.91 11.76 5.02
CA ILE A 288 3.19 11.20 5.46
C ILE A 288 2.93 9.76 5.92
N TRP A 289 3.63 8.80 5.32
CA TRP A 289 3.47 7.37 5.64
C TRP A 289 4.35 6.96 6.82
N THR A 290 4.10 7.56 7.99
CA THR A 290 4.79 7.28 9.26
C THR A 290 3.85 6.82 10.37
N ASP A 291 2.60 6.43 10.01
CA ASP A 291 1.64 6.01 11.03
C ASP A 291 2.07 4.70 11.71
N GLU A 292 1.67 4.51 12.96
CA GLU A 292 2.06 3.39 13.83
C GLU A 292 1.62 2.01 13.33
N PHE A 293 0.70 1.97 12.37
CA PHE A 293 0.21 0.73 11.74
C PHE A 293 1.04 0.33 10.50
N ILE A 294 2.03 1.12 10.13
CA ILE A 294 2.90 0.88 8.96
C ILE A 294 4.36 0.76 9.38
N LEU A 295 4.80 1.57 10.34
CA LEU A 295 6.19 1.69 10.72
C LEU A 295 6.35 1.81 12.24
N ASN A 296 7.39 1.18 12.78
CA ASN A 296 7.79 1.37 14.16
C ASN A 296 8.79 2.54 14.27
N GLY A 297 8.28 3.74 14.59
CA GLY A 297 9.10 4.94 14.79
C GLY A 297 9.52 5.65 13.51
N ASN A 298 10.25 6.76 13.64
CA ASN A 298 10.75 7.58 12.54
C ASN A 298 12.04 6.99 11.95
N GLN A 299 11.93 5.96 11.13
CA GLN A 299 13.09 5.38 10.47
C GLN A 299 13.22 5.94 9.06
N ILE A 300 14.39 6.49 8.75
CA ILE A 300 14.78 6.82 7.37
C ILE A 300 15.19 5.51 6.71
N ILE A 301 14.51 5.16 5.62
CA ILE A 301 14.87 3.99 4.82
C ILE A 301 16.19 4.27 4.11
N GLN A 302 17.26 3.66 4.59
CA GLN A 302 18.59 3.80 4.00
C GLN A 302 18.83 2.79 2.87
N ARG A 303 18.22 1.62 2.95
CA ARG A 303 18.37 0.52 1.98
C ARG A 303 17.01 -0.06 1.64
N PRO A 304 16.34 0.46 0.61
CA PRO A 304 15.07 -0.08 0.14
C PRO A 304 15.16 -1.59 -0.07
N HIS A 305 14.11 -2.32 0.31
CA HIS A 305 14.00 -3.77 0.17
C HIS A 305 15.01 -4.62 0.95
N GLN A 306 15.79 -4.04 1.88
CA GLN A 306 16.70 -4.82 2.71
C GLN A 306 15.93 -5.91 3.46
N ASN A 307 16.46 -7.14 3.39
CA ASN A 307 15.89 -8.35 4.00
C ASN A 307 14.46 -8.72 3.57
N ASN A 308 13.91 -8.09 2.52
CA ASN A 308 12.66 -8.56 1.92
C ASN A 308 12.87 -9.96 1.33
N GLY A 309 11.90 -10.85 1.48
CA GLY A 309 11.98 -12.24 1.02
C GLY A 309 12.97 -13.12 1.80
N HIS A 310 13.43 -12.68 2.97
CA HIS A 310 14.39 -13.45 3.77
C HIS A 310 13.89 -14.85 4.09
N ILE A 311 14.77 -15.87 4.00
CA ILE A 311 14.40 -17.28 4.14
C ILE A 311 13.71 -17.62 5.46
N LEU A 312 14.00 -16.92 6.54
CA LEU A 312 13.33 -17.11 7.83
C LEU A 312 11.88 -16.66 7.82
N LEU A 313 11.50 -15.70 6.95
CA LEU A 313 10.12 -15.28 6.78
C LEU A 313 9.28 -16.29 5.97
N GLN A 314 9.92 -17.28 5.31
CA GLN A 314 9.25 -18.33 4.54
C GLN A 314 8.90 -19.54 5.41
N LYS A 315 9.44 -19.61 6.64
CA LYS A 315 9.24 -20.72 7.56
C LYS A 315 7.95 -20.53 8.36
N SER A 316 7.45 -21.64 8.88
CA SER A 316 6.41 -21.67 9.91
C SER A 316 7.04 -21.74 11.30
N TYR A 317 6.28 -21.33 12.29
CA TYR A 317 6.69 -21.30 13.69
C TYR A 317 5.53 -21.85 14.56
N MET A 318 5.77 -22.00 15.87
CA MET A 318 4.76 -22.46 16.83
C MET A 318 4.05 -23.75 16.34
N ASN A 319 4.84 -24.80 16.16
CA ASN A 319 4.39 -26.12 15.68
C ASN A 319 3.58 -26.04 14.38
N ASP A 320 4.12 -25.31 13.37
CA ASP A 320 3.52 -25.12 12.03
C ASP A 320 2.14 -24.44 12.06
N ARG A 321 1.89 -23.58 13.06
CA ARG A 321 0.63 -22.84 13.20
C ARG A 321 0.76 -21.35 12.97
N LEU A 322 1.97 -20.77 13.03
CA LEU A 322 2.23 -19.36 12.80
C LEU A 322 3.00 -19.18 11.50
N PHE A 323 2.46 -18.35 10.62
CA PHE A 323 3.02 -18.05 9.29
C PHE A 323 3.18 -16.56 9.10
N PHE A 324 4.14 -16.18 8.27
CA PHE A 324 4.32 -14.81 7.81
C PHE A 324 3.79 -14.67 6.37
N SER A 325 3.10 -13.57 6.11
CA SER A 325 2.68 -13.12 4.80
C SER A 325 2.90 -11.60 4.71
N GLY A 326 2.58 -11.01 3.58
CA GLY A 326 2.85 -9.60 3.34
C GLY A 326 3.88 -9.40 2.25
N THR A 327 3.93 -8.20 1.70
CA THR A 327 4.79 -7.93 0.55
C THR A 327 6.28 -8.06 0.88
N GLU A 328 6.67 -7.76 2.13
CA GLU A 328 8.06 -7.93 2.59
C GLU A 328 8.49 -9.39 2.70
N ASN A 329 7.54 -10.32 2.75
CA ASN A 329 7.82 -11.75 2.78
C ASN A 329 8.01 -12.34 1.38
N SER A 330 7.56 -11.65 0.35
CA SER A 330 7.72 -12.12 -1.02
C SER A 330 9.19 -12.09 -1.45
N THR A 331 9.65 -13.18 -2.10
CA THR A 331 10.99 -13.27 -2.69
C THR A 331 11.10 -12.48 -3.99
N GLN A 332 9.96 -12.08 -4.57
CA GLN A 332 9.87 -11.26 -5.77
C GLN A 332 8.93 -10.10 -5.49
N TYR A 333 9.24 -8.94 -6.04
CA TYR A 333 8.43 -7.73 -5.91
C TYR A 333 8.13 -7.34 -4.45
N GLY A 334 9.08 -7.57 -3.52
CA GLY A 334 8.96 -7.11 -2.12
C GLY A 334 8.69 -5.61 -2.07
N GLY A 335 7.68 -5.19 -1.27
CA GLY A 335 7.25 -3.79 -1.19
C GLY A 335 6.14 -3.39 -2.18
N TYR A 336 5.91 -4.15 -3.25
CA TYR A 336 4.88 -3.88 -4.28
C TYR A 336 3.56 -4.62 -4.01
N MET A 337 2.48 -4.20 -4.67
CA MET A 337 1.19 -4.90 -4.66
C MET A 337 1.32 -6.33 -5.17
N GLU A 338 2.12 -6.55 -6.20
CA GLU A 338 2.43 -7.86 -6.75
C GLU A 338 3.00 -8.80 -5.68
N GLY A 339 4.01 -8.35 -4.93
CA GLY A 339 4.60 -9.15 -3.86
C GLY A 339 3.62 -9.50 -2.73
N ALA A 340 2.67 -8.60 -2.43
CA ALA A 340 1.61 -8.88 -1.46
C ALA A 340 0.70 -10.04 -1.91
N ILE A 341 0.37 -10.10 -3.19
CA ILE A 341 -0.47 -11.15 -3.77
C ILE A 341 0.31 -12.47 -3.90
N ILE A 342 1.57 -12.43 -4.34
CA ILE A 342 2.44 -13.61 -4.38
C ILE A 342 2.56 -14.25 -2.99
N SER A 343 2.83 -13.45 -1.98
CA SER A 343 2.96 -13.94 -0.61
C SER A 343 1.65 -14.58 -0.09
N ALA A 344 0.50 -13.96 -0.38
CA ALA A 344 -0.81 -14.52 -0.04
C ALA A 344 -1.08 -15.86 -0.73
N LYS A 345 -0.75 -15.99 -2.02
CA LYS A 345 -0.88 -17.25 -2.79
C LYS A 345 -0.01 -18.34 -2.20
N ASN A 346 1.28 -18.05 -1.93
CA ASN A 346 2.22 -19.01 -1.36
C ASN A 346 1.76 -19.55 -0.01
N ILE A 347 1.08 -18.74 0.80
CA ILE A 347 0.46 -19.21 2.05
C ILE A 347 -0.81 -19.99 1.77
N ALA A 348 -1.68 -19.52 0.89
CA ALA A 348 -2.92 -20.24 0.57
C ALA A 348 -2.65 -21.67 0.03
N ASP A 349 -1.54 -21.89 -0.66
CA ASP A 349 -1.15 -23.21 -1.18
C ASP A 349 -0.73 -24.21 -0.09
N LYS A 350 -0.53 -23.75 1.16
CA LYS A 350 -0.24 -24.61 2.32
C LYS A 350 -1.50 -25.08 3.04
N PHE A 351 -2.71 -24.66 2.62
CA PHE A 351 -4.01 -25.03 3.12
C PHE A 351 -4.77 -25.90 2.08
#